data_3d7875c1852ffc3adf32c9f338788cc7
#
_entry.id   3d7875c1852ffc3adf32c9f338788cc7
#
_cell.length_a   1.000
_cell.length_b   1.000
_cell.length_c   1.000
_cell.angle_alpha   90.00
_cell.angle_beta   90.00
_cell.angle_gamma   90.00
#
_symmetry.space_group_name_H-M   'P 1'
#
loop_
_entity.id
_entity.type
_entity.pdbx_description
1 polymer ?
#
loop_
_entity_poly.entity_id
_entity_poly.type
_entity_poly.pdbx_seq_one_letter_code
_entity_poly.pdbx_strand_id
1 'polypeptide(L)'
;PEKDSFMRIVLHAGVKCTDEERLLTTLRSNKDILAQRRVAVPDPRNYRVILRETLNKMRHQDPSEEARDILLDVFLEGKADDIETVFLSNAFFFGIPREAIANDQFYPKAVTSLAKFLHLFQEDDVLLTFALRNLAIFVPNLFHASNVTDFGGILNNSNPLSLKWSELVLRLRNAFPDLPMFLWCNEDTPFIWGQIIRTLTNLPYPQKIRGDFDLYQDILPADAFARFQQYLETHPSMNVSQLKKVMFAFAERFALPDVMDEVIDAPNWTDTLIEKLTIIYDKDIEAIARIPKTQLLLP
;
A
#
# COMPACT_ATOMS: atom_id res chain seq x y z
N PRO A 1 32.24 -2.75 -19.98
CA PRO A 1 31.50 -1.58 -19.58
C PRO A 1 30.54 -2.03 -18.49
N GLU A 2 30.88 -1.66 -17.25
CA GLU A 2 30.01 -1.82 -16.11
C GLU A 2 28.70 -1.09 -16.45
N LYS A 3 27.60 -1.81 -16.51
CA LYS A 3 26.29 -1.25 -16.48
C LYS A 3 26.06 -0.76 -15.05
N ASP A 4 26.17 0.54 -14.82
CA ASP A 4 25.52 1.18 -13.68
C ASP A 4 24.02 0.95 -13.83
N SER A 5 23.52 -0.23 -13.45
CA SER A 5 22.12 -0.55 -13.58
C SER A 5 21.39 -0.08 -12.33
N PHE A 6 21.07 1.22 -12.28
CA PHE A 6 20.09 1.72 -11.34
C PHE A 6 18.79 0.94 -11.54
N MET A 7 18.27 0.38 -10.45
CA MET A 7 17.01 -0.34 -10.45
C MET A 7 15.93 0.53 -9.84
N ARG A 8 14.73 0.50 -10.38
CA ARG A 8 13.57 1.08 -9.70
C ARG A 8 13.05 0.09 -8.67
N ILE A 9 13.04 0.47 -7.40
CA ILE A 9 12.50 -0.36 -6.32
C ILE A 9 11.18 0.25 -5.83
N VAL A 10 10.08 -0.47 -6.01
CA VAL A 10 8.78 -0.11 -5.44
C VAL A 10 8.66 -0.82 -4.09
N LEU A 11 8.79 -0.06 -3.01
CA LEU A 11 8.60 -0.55 -1.65
C LEU A 11 7.16 -0.34 -1.20
N HIS A 12 6.36 -1.40 -1.20
CA HIS A 12 5.01 -1.40 -0.64
C HIS A 12 5.08 -1.74 0.86
N ALA A 13 4.93 -0.72 1.69
CA ALA A 13 5.02 -0.83 3.15
C ALA A 13 3.67 -1.19 3.83
N GLY A 14 2.69 -1.57 3.08
CA GLY A 14 1.37 -2.01 3.52
C GLY A 14 0.38 -0.82 3.55
N VAL A 15 -0.21 -0.44 4.67
CA VAL A 15 0.06 -0.96 6.01
C VAL A 15 -0.74 -2.26 6.28
N LYS A 16 -0.48 -2.92 7.43
CA LYS A 16 -1.32 -4.07 7.85
C LYS A 16 -2.77 -3.60 8.03
N CYS A 17 -3.72 -4.50 7.82
CA CYS A 17 -5.17 -4.21 7.83
C CYS A 17 -5.64 -3.29 6.70
N THR A 18 -5.04 -3.41 5.52
CA THR A 18 -5.50 -2.76 4.29
C THR A 18 -5.88 -3.80 3.23
N ASP A 19 -5.00 -4.13 2.31
CA ASP A 19 -5.28 -5.02 1.18
C ASP A 19 -5.11 -6.52 1.47
N GLU A 20 -4.64 -6.90 2.66
CA GLU A 20 -4.40 -8.29 3.09
C GLU A 20 -3.65 -9.14 2.03
N GLU A 21 -2.58 -8.59 1.47
CA GLU A 21 -1.73 -9.21 0.43
C GLU A 21 -2.40 -9.29 -0.97
N ARG A 22 -3.57 -8.71 -1.19
CA ARG A 22 -4.28 -8.77 -2.48
C ARG A 22 -3.49 -8.09 -3.60
N LEU A 23 -2.83 -6.95 -3.31
CA LEU A 23 -1.99 -6.26 -4.29
C LEU A 23 -0.85 -7.18 -4.77
N LEU A 24 -0.14 -7.79 -3.85
CA LEU A 24 0.93 -8.71 -4.19
C LEU A 24 0.41 -9.93 -4.99
N THR A 25 -0.72 -10.49 -4.58
CA THR A 25 -1.36 -11.62 -5.27
C THR A 25 -1.76 -11.25 -6.70
N THR A 26 -2.41 -10.09 -6.88
CA THR A 26 -2.81 -9.60 -8.21
C THR A 26 -1.59 -9.34 -9.10
N LEU A 27 -0.53 -8.71 -8.58
CA LEU A 27 0.70 -8.49 -9.34
C LEU A 27 1.35 -9.81 -9.75
N ARG A 28 1.41 -10.79 -8.85
CA ARG A 28 1.99 -12.11 -9.14
C ARG A 28 1.19 -12.91 -10.15
N SER A 29 -0.12 -12.74 -10.23
CA SER A 29 -0.95 -13.36 -11.27
C SER A 29 -0.67 -12.80 -12.67
N ASN A 30 -0.04 -11.63 -12.77
CA ASN A 30 0.31 -10.92 -14.00
C ASN A 30 1.82 -10.99 -14.34
N LYS A 31 2.58 -11.94 -13.77
CA LYS A 31 4.04 -12.05 -13.97
C LYS A 31 4.46 -12.07 -15.43
N ASP A 32 3.71 -12.74 -16.28
CA ASP A 32 3.96 -12.85 -17.72
C ASP A 32 3.88 -11.48 -18.43
N ILE A 33 2.90 -10.66 -18.09
CA ILE A 33 2.74 -9.31 -18.62
C ILE A 33 3.84 -8.38 -18.04
N LEU A 34 4.13 -8.52 -16.75
CA LEU A 34 5.12 -7.71 -16.06
C LEU A 34 6.54 -8.02 -16.53
N ALA A 35 6.87 -9.30 -16.80
CA ALA A 35 8.17 -9.71 -17.32
C ALA A 35 8.47 -9.06 -18.68
N GLN A 36 7.48 -8.90 -19.56
CA GLN A 36 7.63 -8.17 -20.84
C GLN A 36 8.02 -6.70 -20.64
N ARG A 37 7.79 -6.16 -19.47
CA ARG A 37 8.13 -4.80 -19.04
C ARG A 37 9.34 -4.73 -18.12
N ARG A 38 10.06 -5.85 -17.98
CA ARG A 38 11.22 -5.96 -17.08
C ARG A 38 10.88 -5.61 -15.62
N VAL A 39 9.62 -5.91 -15.22
CA VAL A 39 9.13 -5.73 -13.86
C VAL A 39 9.06 -7.08 -13.18
N ALA A 40 9.77 -7.23 -12.05
CA ALA A 40 9.74 -8.43 -11.22
C ALA A 40 8.90 -8.24 -9.97
N VAL A 41 8.16 -9.28 -9.62
CA VAL A 41 7.42 -9.40 -8.35
C VAL A 41 7.90 -10.68 -7.66
N PRO A 42 8.98 -10.60 -6.86
CA PRO A 42 9.59 -11.76 -6.23
C PRO A 42 8.63 -12.46 -5.26
N ASP A 43 8.88 -13.73 -4.97
CA ASP A 43 8.17 -14.42 -3.91
C ASP A 43 8.56 -13.83 -2.55
N PRO A 44 7.61 -13.47 -1.68
CA PRO A 44 7.91 -12.94 -0.36
C PRO A 44 8.83 -13.82 0.49
N ARG A 45 8.79 -15.13 0.26
CA ARG A 45 9.66 -16.11 0.93
C ARG A 45 11.13 -15.90 0.61
N ASN A 46 11.42 -15.37 -0.57
CA ASN A 46 12.80 -15.17 -1.03
C ASN A 46 13.43 -13.89 -0.44
N TYR A 47 12.64 -12.90 0.00
CA TYR A 47 13.22 -11.62 0.42
C TYR A 47 12.82 -11.14 1.81
N ARG A 48 11.61 -11.41 2.32
CA ARG A 48 11.14 -10.77 3.57
C ARG A 48 12.02 -11.09 4.77
N VAL A 49 12.46 -12.33 4.90
CA VAL A 49 13.29 -12.75 6.05
C VAL A 49 14.69 -12.18 5.93
N ILE A 50 15.35 -12.40 4.80
CA ILE A 50 16.74 -11.97 4.59
C ILE A 50 16.86 -10.44 4.63
N LEU A 51 15.91 -9.71 4.02
CA LEU A 51 15.87 -8.25 4.08
C LEU A 51 15.73 -7.75 5.52
N ARG A 52 14.80 -8.31 6.30
CA ARG A 52 14.63 -7.97 7.71
C ARG A 52 15.90 -8.23 8.52
N GLU A 53 16.54 -9.36 8.33
CA GLU A 53 17.77 -9.70 9.03
C GLU A 53 18.91 -8.75 8.66
N THR A 54 19.06 -8.41 7.39
CA THR A 54 20.04 -7.43 6.93
C THR A 54 19.80 -6.06 7.55
N LEU A 55 18.58 -5.55 7.48
CA LEU A 55 18.22 -4.25 8.09
C LEU A 55 18.40 -4.25 9.62
N ASN A 56 18.22 -5.41 10.28
CA ASN A 56 18.50 -5.52 11.72
C ASN A 56 19.99 -5.49 12.02
N LYS A 57 20.84 -6.16 11.24
CA LYS A 57 22.30 -6.12 11.38
C LYS A 57 22.84 -4.70 11.20
N MET A 58 22.24 -3.91 10.32
CA MET A 58 22.59 -2.49 10.08
C MET A 58 22.34 -1.57 11.30
N ARG A 59 21.87 -2.10 12.43
CA ARG A 59 21.86 -1.36 13.71
C ARG A 59 23.26 -1.23 14.32
N HIS A 60 24.18 -2.10 13.95
CA HIS A 60 25.49 -2.25 14.59
C HIS A 60 26.65 -2.11 13.61
N GLN A 61 26.40 -2.25 12.32
CA GLN A 61 27.42 -2.16 11.27
C GLN A 61 26.80 -1.73 9.95
N ASP A 62 27.55 -0.99 9.15
CA ASP A 62 27.15 -0.68 7.78
C ASP A 62 27.09 -1.94 6.90
N PRO A 63 26.24 -1.99 5.88
CA PRO A 63 26.23 -3.07 4.91
C PRO A 63 27.56 -3.12 4.16
N SER A 64 27.97 -4.31 3.72
CA SER A 64 29.09 -4.41 2.77
C SER A 64 28.72 -3.77 1.44
N GLU A 65 29.72 -3.34 0.67
CA GLU A 65 29.52 -2.76 -0.67
C GLU A 65 28.74 -3.68 -1.61
N GLU A 66 28.91 -5.00 -1.45
CA GLU A 66 28.23 -6.03 -2.25
C GLU A 66 26.83 -6.42 -1.72
N ALA A 67 26.41 -5.92 -0.55
CA ALA A 67 25.18 -6.37 0.13
C ALA A 67 23.93 -6.18 -0.73
N ARG A 68 23.85 -5.05 -1.44
CA ARG A 68 22.74 -4.77 -2.38
C ARG A 68 22.67 -5.81 -3.49
N ASP A 69 23.77 -6.08 -4.16
CA ASP A 69 23.81 -6.96 -5.33
C ASP A 69 23.52 -8.42 -4.93
N ILE A 70 24.09 -8.87 -3.81
CA ILE A 70 23.78 -10.19 -3.25
C ILE A 70 22.29 -10.33 -2.93
N LEU A 71 21.68 -9.30 -2.34
CA LEU A 71 20.25 -9.37 -2.02
C LEU A 71 19.38 -9.36 -3.27
N LEU A 72 19.68 -8.52 -4.25
CA LEU A 72 18.94 -8.47 -5.51
C LEU A 72 19.07 -9.79 -6.28
N ASP A 73 20.24 -10.40 -6.30
CA ASP A 73 20.46 -11.70 -6.91
C ASP A 73 19.60 -12.78 -6.25
N VAL A 74 19.54 -12.82 -4.92
CA VAL A 74 18.66 -13.72 -4.16
C VAL A 74 17.18 -13.44 -4.42
N PHE A 75 16.76 -12.16 -4.40
CA PHE A 75 15.36 -11.81 -4.61
C PHE A 75 14.87 -12.18 -6.01
N LEU A 76 15.72 -12.03 -7.01
CA LEU A 76 15.43 -12.20 -8.42
C LEU A 76 15.91 -13.54 -8.99
N GLU A 77 16.39 -14.44 -8.15
CA GLU A 77 16.81 -15.81 -8.52
C GLU A 77 17.84 -15.79 -9.66
N GLY A 78 18.85 -14.92 -9.56
CA GLY A 78 19.93 -14.81 -10.56
C GLY A 78 19.53 -14.09 -11.85
N LYS A 79 18.43 -13.32 -11.86
CA LYS A 79 17.92 -12.61 -13.05
C LYS A 79 17.95 -11.09 -12.92
N ALA A 80 18.80 -10.55 -12.06
CA ALA A 80 18.84 -9.11 -11.79
C ALA A 80 19.12 -8.28 -13.06
N ASP A 81 19.98 -8.76 -13.97
CA ASP A 81 20.34 -8.05 -15.21
C ASP A 81 19.17 -7.86 -16.18
N ASP A 82 18.15 -8.70 -16.10
CA ASP A 82 16.98 -8.66 -16.99
C ASP A 82 15.87 -7.75 -16.44
N ILE A 83 16.02 -7.22 -15.22
CA ILE A 83 14.98 -6.49 -14.49
C ILE A 83 15.33 -5.00 -14.40
N GLU A 84 14.34 -4.15 -14.61
CA GLU A 84 14.44 -2.70 -14.43
C GLU A 84 13.64 -2.22 -13.22
N THR A 85 12.59 -2.94 -12.83
CA THR A 85 11.76 -2.60 -11.68
C THR A 85 11.52 -3.84 -10.82
N VAL A 86 11.74 -3.72 -9.52
CA VAL A 86 11.38 -4.75 -8.54
C VAL A 86 10.31 -4.23 -7.59
N PHE A 87 9.26 -5.03 -7.38
CA PHE A 87 8.20 -4.74 -6.43
C PHE A 87 8.39 -5.58 -5.17
N LEU A 88 8.65 -4.92 -4.04
CA LEU A 88 8.81 -5.52 -2.73
C LEU A 88 7.64 -5.12 -1.82
N SER A 89 6.94 -6.09 -1.26
CA SER A 89 5.80 -5.84 -0.37
C SER A 89 6.01 -6.46 1.00
N ASN A 90 5.83 -5.65 2.03
CA ASN A 90 5.85 -6.11 3.41
C ASN A 90 4.94 -5.24 4.29
N ALA A 91 3.76 -5.76 4.63
CA ALA A 91 2.79 -5.06 5.48
C ALA A 91 3.30 -4.75 6.90
N PHE A 92 4.42 -5.37 7.31
CA PHE A 92 5.07 -5.13 8.59
C PHE A 92 6.35 -4.29 8.49
N PHE A 93 6.58 -3.65 7.34
CA PHE A 93 7.81 -2.89 7.12
C PHE A 93 8.00 -1.76 8.14
N PHE A 94 6.95 -1.03 8.45
CA PHE A 94 6.97 0.04 9.46
C PHE A 94 6.84 -0.48 10.90
N GLY A 95 6.31 -1.68 11.10
CA GLY A 95 6.10 -2.30 12.41
C GLY A 95 4.96 -3.31 12.41
N ILE A 96 4.93 -4.14 13.43
CA ILE A 96 3.84 -5.09 13.67
C ILE A 96 2.64 -4.38 14.33
N PRO A 97 1.41 -4.94 14.30
CA PRO A 97 0.20 -4.28 14.79
C PRO A 97 0.33 -3.68 16.19
N ARG A 98 0.87 -4.40 17.16
CA ARG A 98 1.04 -3.92 18.54
C ARG A 98 2.03 -2.74 18.69
N GLU A 99 2.85 -2.47 17.69
CA GLU A 99 3.84 -1.39 17.65
C GLU A 99 3.44 -0.26 16.69
N ALA A 100 2.25 -0.39 16.07
CA ALA A 100 1.79 0.56 15.06
C ALA A 100 1.40 1.92 15.63
N ILE A 101 1.03 1.99 16.91
CA ILE A 101 0.62 3.23 17.57
C ILE A 101 1.42 3.40 18.87
N ALA A 102 2.05 4.55 19.04
CA ALA A 102 2.64 4.98 20.30
C ALA A 102 2.93 6.49 20.28
N ASN A 103 2.80 7.15 21.43
CA ASN A 103 3.10 8.57 21.60
C ASN A 103 2.32 9.48 20.63
N ASP A 104 1.03 9.20 20.44
CA ASP A 104 0.14 9.88 19.49
C ASP A 104 0.63 9.85 18.02
N GLN A 105 1.41 8.83 17.65
CA GLN A 105 1.96 8.66 16.31
C GLN A 105 1.65 7.28 15.74
N PHE A 106 1.44 7.23 14.41
CA PHE A 106 1.51 5.99 13.66
C PHE A 106 2.96 5.61 13.36
N TYR A 107 3.29 4.34 13.56
CA TYR A 107 4.58 3.75 13.19
C TYR A 107 5.79 4.57 13.64
N PRO A 108 6.04 4.71 14.95
CA PRO A 108 7.14 5.53 15.47
C PRO A 108 8.52 5.17 14.90
N LYS A 109 8.70 3.91 14.49
CA LYS A 109 9.96 3.40 13.93
C LYS A 109 10.08 3.56 12.41
N ALA A 110 9.08 4.11 11.71
CA ALA A 110 9.03 4.17 10.24
C ALA A 110 10.26 4.87 9.64
N VAL A 111 10.66 6.02 10.17
CA VAL A 111 11.84 6.76 9.70
C VAL A 111 13.12 5.92 9.83
N THR A 112 13.33 5.29 10.99
CA THR A 112 14.51 4.45 11.23
C THR A 112 14.56 3.23 10.32
N SER A 113 13.42 2.58 10.09
CA SER A 113 13.35 1.41 9.19
C SER A 113 13.62 1.82 7.74
N LEU A 114 13.02 2.92 7.31
CA LEU A 114 13.17 3.42 5.94
C LEU A 114 14.58 3.97 5.69
N ALA A 115 15.20 4.64 6.66
CA ALA A 115 16.59 5.12 6.54
C ALA A 115 17.56 3.99 6.21
N LYS A 116 17.43 2.83 6.87
CA LYS A 116 18.27 1.66 6.60
C LYS A 116 18.00 1.07 5.23
N PHE A 117 16.74 1.00 4.83
CA PHE A 117 16.37 0.53 3.51
C PHE A 117 16.96 1.42 2.41
N LEU A 118 16.80 2.74 2.54
CA LEU A 118 17.36 3.71 1.59
C LEU A 118 18.90 3.72 1.59
N HIS A 119 19.54 3.45 2.72
CA HIS A 119 20.99 3.32 2.77
C HIS A 119 21.48 2.04 2.06
N LEU A 120 20.76 0.93 2.23
CA LEU A 120 21.06 -0.34 1.55
C LEU A 120 20.91 -0.24 0.02
N PHE A 121 19.90 0.52 -0.45
CA PHE A 121 19.57 0.72 -1.85
C PHE A 121 19.82 2.15 -2.32
N GLN A 122 20.90 2.78 -1.82
CA GLN A 122 21.21 4.19 -2.06
C GLN A 122 21.49 4.54 -3.53
N GLU A 123 21.82 3.54 -4.34
CA GLU A 123 22.08 3.67 -5.77
C GLU A 123 20.82 3.46 -6.62
N ASP A 124 19.70 3.11 -6.00
CA ASP A 124 18.46 2.76 -6.69
C ASP A 124 17.40 3.84 -6.56
N ASP A 125 16.49 3.88 -7.53
CA ASP A 125 15.32 4.74 -7.50
C ASP A 125 14.21 4.12 -6.66
N VAL A 126 14.07 4.53 -5.42
CA VAL A 126 13.05 4.00 -4.51
C VAL A 126 11.76 4.81 -4.57
N LEU A 127 10.64 4.13 -4.82
CA LEU A 127 9.29 4.64 -4.63
C LEU A 127 8.69 4.01 -3.38
N LEU A 128 8.37 4.82 -2.37
CA LEU A 128 7.62 4.36 -1.20
C LEU A 128 6.12 4.40 -1.47
N THR A 129 5.41 3.32 -1.16
CA THR A 129 3.97 3.27 -1.32
C THR A 129 3.29 2.54 -0.18
N PHE A 130 2.13 3.03 0.25
CA PHE A 130 1.29 2.38 1.25
C PHE A 130 -0.14 2.94 1.22
N ALA A 131 -1.08 2.15 1.73
CA ALA A 131 -2.46 2.56 1.88
C ALA A 131 -2.69 3.28 3.20
N LEU A 132 -3.55 4.28 3.18
CA LEU A 132 -4.13 4.95 4.34
C LEU A 132 -5.49 4.32 4.63
N ARG A 133 -5.94 4.34 5.88
CA ARG A 133 -7.27 3.82 6.24
C ARG A 133 -7.91 4.68 7.30
N ASN A 134 -9.23 4.84 7.24
CA ASN A 134 -10.00 5.55 8.26
C ASN A 134 -9.68 5.01 9.66
N LEU A 135 -9.31 5.90 10.57
CA LEU A 135 -8.88 5.55 11.92
C LEU A 135 -9.97 4.81 12.70
N ALA A 136 -11.23 5.16 12.44
CA ALA A 136 -12.36 4.52 13.08
C ALA A 136 -12.41 3.00 12.80
N ILE A 137 -11.89 2.57 11.65
CA ILE A 137 -11.83 1.18 11.20
C ILE A 137 -10.43 0.60 11.47
N PHE A 138 -9.39 1.38 11.21
CA PHE A 138 -8.00 0.93 11.26
C PHE A 138 -7.58 0.47 12.67
N VAL A 139 -7.91 1.26 13.71
CA VAL A 139 -7.50 0.96 15.09
C VAL A 139 -8.17 -0.33 15.62
N PRO A 140 -9.48 -0.54 15.46
CA PRO A 140 -10.11 -1.83 15.78
C PRO A 140 -9.50 -3.01 15.03
N ASN A 141 -9.23 -2.86 13.75
CA ASN A 141 -8.61 -3.94 12.96
C ASN A 141 -7.17 -4.25 13.40
N LEU A 142 -6.39 -3.25 13.80
CA LEU A 142 -5.08 -3.48 14.41
C LEU A 142 -5.21 -4.30 15.71
N PHE A 143 -6.20 -3.99 16.54
CA PHE A 143 -6.46 -4.74 17.76
C PHE A 143 -6.76 -6.21 17.46
N HIS A 144 -7.65 -6.49 16.53
CA HIS A 144 -7.97 -7.88 16.13
C HIS A 144 -6.79 -8.60 15.47
N ALA A 145 -5.93 -7.88 14.74
CA ALA A 145 -4.72 -8.44 14.13
C ALA A 145 -3.54 -8.57 15.09
N SER A 146 -3.67 -8.08 16.31
CA SER A 146 -2.63 -8.13 17.35
C SER A 146 -2.88 -9.25 18.36
N ASN A 147 -1.86 -9.58 19.15
CA ASN A 147 -2.00 -10.46 20.31
C ASN A 147 -2.26 -9.66 21.60
N VAL A 148 -2.68 -8.42 21.51
CA VAL A 148 -3.00 -7.56 22.64
C VAL A 148 -4.38 -7.93 23.15
N THR A 149 -4.50 -8.15 24.47
CA THR A 149 -5.74 -8.62 25.10
C THR A 149 -6.65 -7.49 25.59
N ASP A 150 -6.10 -6.30 25.75
CA ASP A 150 -6.83 -5.10 26.14
C ASP A 150 -6.80 -4.05 25.01
N PHE A 151 -7.97 -3.54 24.65
CA PHE A 151 -8.08 -2.56 23.57
C PHE A 151 -7.26 -1.28 23.84
N GLY A 152 -7.16 -0.83 25.09
CA GLY A 152 -6.29 0.27 25.48
C GLY A 152 -4.81 0.02 25.19
N GLY A 153 -4.39 -1.24 25.22
CA GLY A 153 -3.02 -1.64 24.90
C GLY A 153 -2.62 -1.42 23.45
N ILE A 154 -3.58 -1.45 22.47
CA ILE A 154 -3.27 -1.13 21.07
C ILE A 154 -3.01 0.35 20.87
N LEU A 155 -3.67 1.22 21.64
CA LEU A 155 -3.47 2.66 21.59
C LEU A 155 -2.17 3.09 22.29
N ASN A 156 -1.61 2.25 23.15
CA ASN A 156 -0.34 2.50 23.84
C ASN A 156 -0.26 3.90 24.46
N ASN A 157 -1.28 4.26 25.26
CA ASN A 157 -1.52 5.57 25.88
C ASN A 157 -1.73 6.73 24.90
N SER A 158 -1.96 6.47 23.63
CA SER A 158 -2.25 7.51 22.65
C SER A 158 -3.73 7.88 22.66
N ASN A 159 -4.00 9.17 22.40
CA ASN A 159 -5.35 9.63 22.16
C ASN A 159 -5.74 9.37 20.69
N PRO A 160 -6.78 8.56 20.41
CA PRO A 160 -7.16 8.28 19.03
C PRO A 160 -7.52 9.55 18.22
N LEU A 161 -8.03 10.61 18.87
CA LEU A 161 -8.34 11.87 18.21
C LEU A 161 -7.10 12.70 17.83
N SER A 162 -5.92 12.36 18.36
CA SER A 162 -4.65 12.99 18.01
C SER A 162 -3.92 12.30 16.86
N LEU A 163 -4.31 11.06 16.52
CA LEU A 163 -3.66 10.27 15.48
C LEU A 163 -3.96 10.84 14.09
N LYS A 164 -2.91 10.99 13.27
CA LYS A 164 -3.01 11.49 11.89
C LYS A 164 -2.02 10.78 10.98
N TRP A 165 -2.47 10.41 9.80
CA TRP A 165 -1.59 9.91 8.74
C TRP A 165 -0.66 10.99 8.20
N SER A 166 -1.15 12.24 8.14
CA SER A 166 -0.32 13.38 7.70
C SER A 166 0.91 13.57 8.59
N GLU A 167 0.83 13.26 9.89
CA GLU A 167 2.00 13.29 10.77
C GLU A 167 3.06 12.29 10.31
N LEU A 168 2.68 11.05 10.02
CA LEU A 168 3.60 10.04 9.49
C LEU A 168 4.21 10.50 8.16
N VAL A 169 3.38 10.95 7.22
CA VAL A 169 3.82 11.38 5.89
C VAL A 169 4.77 12.57 5.99
N LEU A 170 4.49 13.56 6.83
CA LEU A 170 5.35 14.72 7.06
C LEU A 170 6.67 14.32 7.73
N ARG A 171 6.64 13.42 8.70
CA ARG A 171 7.85 12.90 9.38
C ARG A 171 8.76 12.17 8.39
N LEU A 172 8.19 11.35 7.48
CA LEU A 172 8.92 10.72 6.39
C LEU A 172 9.45 11.75 5.40
N ARG A 173 8.63 12.74 5.01
CA ARG A 173 9.04 13.82 4.09
C ARG A 173 10.18 14.67 4.66
N ASN A 174 10.12 15.00 5.93
CA ASN A 174 11.17 15.78 6.59
C ASN A 174 12.50 15.00 6.68
N ALA A 175 12.43 13.70 6.93
CA ALA A 175 13.61 12.84 6.96
C ALA A 175 14.19 12.56 5.57
N PHE A 176 13.33 12.46 4.55
CA PHE A 176 13.68 12.08 3.18
C PHE A 176 13.03 13.03 2.17
N PRO A 177 13.57 14.27 1.99
CA PRO A 177 12.94 15.31 1.19
C PRO A 177 12.72 14.95 -0.28
N ASP A 178 13.56 14.08 -0.83
CA ASP A 178 13.53 13.71 -2.25
C ASP A 178 12.81 12.39 -2.55
N LEU A 179 12.46 11.62 -1.52
CA LEU A 179 11.78 10.33 -1.71
C LEU A 179 10.39 10.50 -2.31
N PRO A 180 10.09 9.95 -3.50
CA PRO A 180 8.74 9.94 -4.02
C PRO A 180 7.85 9.01 -3.19
N MET A 181 6.64 9.47 -2.88
CA MET A 181 5.62 8.68 -2.19
C MET A 181 4.35 8.60 -3.04
N PHE A 182 3.78 7.41 -3.16
CA PHE A 182 2.51 7.15 -3.82
C PHE A 182 1.55 6.48 -2.83
N LEU A 183 0.47 7.15 -2.51
CA LEU A 183 -0.47 6.79 -1.46
C LEU A 183 -1.90 6.71 -2.00
N TRP A 184 -2.76 5.97 -1.30
CA TRP A 184 -4.20 5.93 -1.57
C TRP A 184 -4.98 5.64 -0.29
N CYS A 185 -6.29 5.93 -0.30
CA CYS A 185 -7.20 5.53 0.74
C CYS A 185 -7.66 4.09 0.50
N ASN A 186 -7.62 3.24 1.52
CA ASN A 186 -8.03 1.84 1.40
C ASN A 186 -9.50 1.70 1.03
N GLU A 187 -10.32 2.59 1.51
CA GLU A 187 -11.76 2.65 1.25
C GLU A 187 -12.07 2.85 -0.24
N ASP A 188 -11.18 3.52 -0.97
CA ASP A 188 -11.34 3.83 -2.38
C ASP A 188 -10.87 2.69 -3.31
N THR A 189 -10.17 1.69 -2.77
CA THR A 189 -9.54 0.63 -3.56
C THR A 189 -10.47 -0.05 -4.57
N PRO A 190 -11.76 -0.31 -4.30
CA PRO A 190 -12.65 -0.89 -5.31
C PRO A 190 -12.71 -0.09 -6.61
N PHE A 191 -12.59 1.24 -6.54
CA PHE A 191 -12.72 2.14 -7.69
C PHE A 191 -11.39 2.49 -8.37
N ILE A 192 -10.28 2.30 -7.68
CA ILE A 192 -8.95 2.72 -8.14
C ILE A 192 -7.94 1.58 -8.28
N TRP A 193 -8.36 0.32 -8.03
CA TRP A 193 -7.46 -0.84 -7.99
C TRP A 193 -6.60 -0.99 -9.24
N GLY A 194 -7.22 -0.98 -10.41
CA GLY A 194 -6.52 -1.05 -11.68
C GLY A 194 -5.54 0.11 -11.89
N GLN A 195 -5.82 1.31 -11.34
CA GLN A 195 -4.91 2.45 -11.42
C GLN A 195 -3.71 2.31 -10.48
N ILE A 196 -3.91 1.78 -9.26
CA ILE A 196 -2.82 1.46 -8.33
C ILE A 196 -1.84 0.52 -9.03
N ILE A 197 -2.33 -0.60 -9.57
CA ILE A 197 -1.50 -1.58 -10.27
C ILE A 197 -0.72 -0.93 -11.41
N ARG A 198 -1.38 -0.13 -12.27
CA ARG A 198 -0.75 0.53 -13.41
C ARG A 198 0.33 1.52 -12.98
N THR A 199 0.07 2.33 -11.96
CA THR A 199 1.04 3.31 -11.45
C THR A 199 2.30 2.63 -10.90
N LEU A 200 2.12 1.55 -10.13
CA LEU A 200 3.24 0.83 -9.51
C LEU A 200 4.09 0.06 -10.52
N THR A 201 3.50 -0.38 -11.63
CA THR A 201 4.14 -1.25 -12.63
C THR A 201 4.43 -0.57 -13.96
N ASN A 202 4.05 0.69 -14.13
CA ASN A 202 4.12 1.43 -15.40
C ASN A 202 3.37 0.73 -16.55
N LEU A 203 2.30 -0.03 -16.25
CA LEU A 203 1.44 -0.62 -17.27
C LEU A 203 0.53 0.44 -17.89
N PRO A 204 0.51 0.57 -19.24
CA PRO A 204 -0.34 1.55 -19.88
C PRO A 204 -1.82 1.13 -19.84
N TYR A 205 -2.70 2.11 -19.84
CA TYR A 205 -4.12 1.89 -20.16
C TYR A 205 -4.27 1.89 -21.70
N PRO A 206 -5.11 1.03 -22.30
CA PRO A 206 -6.06 0.09 -21.72
C PRO A 206 -5.55 -1.37 -21.63
N GLN A 207 -4.25 -1.62 -21.50
CA GLN A 207 -3.75 -3.00 -21.38
C GLN A 207 -4.53 -3.78 -20.31
N LYS A 208 -5.04 -4.96 -20.67
CA LYS A 208 -5.78 -5.81 -19.73
C LYS A 208 -4.86 -6.32 -18.63
N ILE A 209 -5.35 -6.28 -17.40
CA ILE A 209 -4.69 -6.80 -16.20
C ILE A 209 -5.65 -7.83 -15.58
N ARG A 210 -5.13 -9.00 -15.21
CA ARG A 210 -5.94 -9.99 -14.46
C ARG A 210 -6.20 -9.44 -13.07
N GLY A 211 -7.45 -9.44 -12.65
CA GLY A 211 -7.84 -9.01 -11.30
C GLY A 211 -7.92 -7.50 -11.10
N ASP A 212 -7.89 -6.69 -12.17
CA ASP A 212 -8.02 -5.22 -12.04
C ASP A 212 -9.40 -4.75 -11.53
N PHE A 213 -10.39 -5.63 -11.54
CA PHE A 213 -11.73 -5.39 -10.99
C PHE A 213 -12.09 -6.32 -9.81
N ASP A 214 -11.15 -7.08 -9.25
CA ASP A 214 -11.44 -8.04 -8.19
C ASP A 214 -12.08 -7.37 -6.96
N LEU A 215 -11.54 -6.22 -6.52
CA LEU A 215 -12.10 -5.48 -5.39
C LEU A 215 -13.43 -4.82 -5.73
N TYR A 216 -13.64 -4.44 -6.99
CA TYR A 216 -14.90 -3.89 -7.45
C TYR A 216 -15.97 -4.97 -7.56
N GLN A 217 -15.60 -6.17 -7.97
CA GLN A 217 -16.48 -7.34 -7.97
C GLN A 217 -17.00 -7.66 -6.57
N ASP A 218 -16.15 -7.53 -5.54
CA ASP A 218 -16.52 -7.85 -4.16
C ASP A 218 -17.65 -6.96 -3.62
N ILE A 219 -17.80 -5.75 -4.12
CA ILE A 219 -18.84 -4.81 -3.67
C ILE A 219 -20.15 -4.89 -4.45
N LEU A 220 -20.23 -5.73 -5.48
CA LEU A 220 -21.42 -5.86 -6.33
C LEU A 220 -22.04 -7.26 -6.26
N PRO A 221 -23.37 -7.40 -6.40
CA PRO A 221 -23.99 -8.69 -6.72
C PRO A 221 -23.44 -9.25 -8.03
N ALA A 222 -23.35 -10.58 -8.14
CA ALA A 222 -22.76 -11.27 -9.29
C ALA A 222 -23.42 -10.88 -10.64
N ASP A 223 -24.75 -10.71 -10.65
CA ASP A 223 -25.48 -10.30 -11.86
C ASP A 223 -25.22 -8.84 -12.25
N ALA A 224 -25.03 -7.95 -11.28
CA ALA A 224 -24.65 -6.56 -11.53
C ALA A 224 -23.21 -6.47 -12.07
N PHE A 225 -22.30 -7.24 -11.52
CA PHE A 225 -20.92 -7.31 -12.02
C PHE A 225 -20.89 -7.89 -13.46
N ALA A 226 -21.66 -8.93 -13.77
CA ALA A 226 -21.76 -9.46 -15.13
C ALA A 226 -22.25 -8.42 -16.13
N ARG A 227 -23.26 -7.60 -15.77
CA ARG A 227 -23.74 -6.48 -16.60
C ARG A 227 -22.66 -5.39 -16.76
N PHE A 228 -21.91 -5.09 -15.72
CA PHE A 228 -20.78 -4.18 -15.80
C PHE A 228 -19.73 -4.68 -16.80
N GLN A 229 -19.33 -5.95 -16.72
CA GLN A 229 -18.38 -6.54 -17.67
C GLN A 229 -18.92 -6.48 -19.12
N GLN A 230 -20.18 -6.82 -19.35
CA GLN A 230 -20.81 -6.71 -20.65
C GLN A 230 -20.82 -5.25 -21.18
N TYR A 231 -21.03 -4.28 -20.29
CA TYR A 231 -20.96 -2.87 -20.65
C TYR A 231 -19.55 -2.48 -21.12
N LEU A 232 -18.49 -2.94 -20.43
CA LEU A 232 -17.11 -2.69 -20.84
C LEU A 232 -16.78 -3.30 -22.21
N GLU A 233 -17.26 -4.52 -22.49
CA GLU A 233 -17.06 -5.19 -23.77
C GLU A 233 -17.70 -4.43 -24.94
N THR A 234 -18.85 -3.82 -24.72
CA THR A 234 -19.56 -3.02 -25.73
C THR A 234 -19.04 -1.60 -25.87
N HIS A 235 -18.19 -1.14 -24.93
CA HIS A 235 -17.62 0.21 -24.92
C HIS A 235 -16.08 0.18 -24.75
N PRO A 236 -15.33 -0.46 -25.68
CA PRO A 236 -13.89 -0.71 -25.52
C PRO A 236 -13.02 0.55 -25.59
N SER A 237 -13.56 1.68 -26.05
CA SER A 237 -12.82 2.94 -26.24
C SER A 237 -12.90 3.89 -25.04
N MET A 238 -13.47 3.44 -23.91
CA MET A 238 -13.54 4.28 -22.70
C MET A 238 -12.15 4.65 -22.19
N ASN A 239 -11.98 5.92 -21.82
CA ASN A 239 -10.82 6.34 -21.04
C ASN A 239 -11.04 6.11 -19.53
N VAL A 240 -9.97 6.32 -18.74
CA VAL A 240 -10.02 6.10 -17.27
C VAL A 240 -11.11 6.91 -16.59
N SER A 241 -11.31 8.17 -16.98
CA SER A 241 -12.36 9.02 -16.40
C SER A 241 -13.77 8.50 -16.69
N GLN A 242 -14.00 8.03 -17.91
CA GLN A 242 -15.29 7.43 -18.31
C GLN A 242 -15.53 6.12 -17.55
N LEU A 243 -14.50 5.28 -17.45
CA LEU A 243 -14.58 4.03 -16.69
C LEU A 243 -14.96 4.30 -15.23
N LYS A 244 -14.32 5.27 -14.56
CA LYS A 244 -14.67 5.66 -13.19
C LYS A 244 -16.15 6.07 -13.07
N LYS A 245 -16.64 6.91 -13.97
CA LYS A 245 -18.05 7.34 -13.96
C LYS A 245 -19.01 6.15 -14.07
N VAL A 246 -18.67 5.18 -14.91
CA VAL A 246 -19.46 3.95 -15.04
C VAL A 246 -19.40 3.12 -13.77
N MET A 247 -18.21 2.95 -13.16
CA MET A 247 -18.07 2.23 -11.90
C MET A 247 -18.90 2.89 -10.79
N PHE A 248 -18.83 4.21 -10.63
CA PHE A 248 -19.63 4.92 -9.64
C PHE A 248 -21.14 4.75 -9.89
N ALA A 249 -21.61 4.87 -11.13
CA ALA A 249 -23.03 4.71 -11.46
C ALA A 249 -23.55 3.28 -11.17
N PHE A 250 -22.73 2.25 -11.43
CA PHE A 250 -23.09 0.88 -11.09
C PHE A 250 -23.08 0.65 -9.57
N ALA A 251 -22.09 1.17 -8.87
CA ALA A 251 -22.00 1.04 -7.42
C ALA A 251 -23.15 1.77 -6.72
N GLU A 252 -23.47 3.01 -7.11
CA GLU A 252 -24.60 3.77 -6.56
C GLU A 252 -25.93 2.99 -6.66
N ARG A 253 -26.09 2.23 -7.73
CA ARG A 253 -27.34 1.49 -7.98
C ARG A 253 -27.37 0.09 -7.40
N PHE A 254 -26.23 -0.60 -7.32
CA PHE A 254 -26.17 -2.03 -7.09
C PHE A 254 -25.21 -2.46 -5.97
N ALA A 255 -24.41 -1.56 -5.39
CA ALA A 255 -23.45 -1.96 -4.36
C ALA A 255 -24.17 -2.62 -3.17
N LEU A 256 -23.49 -3.62 -2.60
CA LEU A 256 -23.95 -4.34 -1.42
C LEU A 256 -23.70 -3.47 -0.17
N PRO A 257 -24.76 -2.99 0.52
CA PRO A 257 -24.58 -2.11 1.69
C PRO A 257 -23.70 -2.73 2.77
N ASP A 258 -23.91 -4.01 3.08
CA ASP A 258 -23.20 -4.74 4.14
C ASP A 258 -21.70 -4.93 3.86
N VAL A 259 -21.27 -4.74 2.60
CA VAL A 259 -19.85 -4.82 2.20
C VAL A 259 -19.19 -3.45 2.20
N MET A 260 -19.98 -2.40 1.94
CA MET A 260 -19.51 -1.02 1.97
C MET A 260 -19.36 -0.48 3.40
N ASP A 261 -20.23 -0.94 4.30
CA ASP A 261 -20.24 -0.53 5.70
C ASP A 261 -19.53 -1.58 6.56
N GLU A 262 -18.25 -1.37 6.86
CA GLU A 262 -17.53 -2.27 7.76
C GLU A 262 -18.09 -2.21 9.18
N VAL A 263 -18.41 -3.38 9.74
CA VAL A 263 -18.84 -3.46 11.13
C VAL A 263 -17.65 -3.19 12.04
N ILE A 264 -17.78 -2.16 12.86
CA ILE A 264 -16.76 -1.78 13.84
C ILE A 264 -17.16 -2.35 15.22
N ASP A 265 -16.42 -3.36 15.65
CA ASP A 265 -16.61 -3.98 16.98
C ASP A 265 -15.33 -3.77 17.82
N ALA A 266 -15.39 -2.77 18.71
CA ALA A 266 -14.31 -2.51 19.64
C ALA A 266 -14.83 -1.90 20.95
N PRO A 267 -14.27 -2.28 22.10
CA PRO A 267 -14.68 -1.76 23.41
C PRO A 267 -14.55 -0.24 23.49
N ASN A 268 -15.60 0.44 23.94
CA ASN A 268 -15.68 1.90 24.07
C ASN A 268 -15.56 2.69 22.76
N TRP A 269 -15.72 2.05 21.61
CA TRP A 269 -15.67 2.67 20.30
C TRP A 269 -17.10 3.07 19.89
N THR A 270 -17.55 4.22 20.40
CA THR A 270 -18.93 4.69 20.24
C THR A 270 -19.16 5.32 18.85
N ASP A 271 -20.42 5.34 18.37
CA ASP A 271 -20.78 5.98 17.11
C ASP A 271 -20.31 7.44 17.05
N THR A 272 -20.42 8.17 18.15
CA THR A 272 -19.91 9.57 18.25
C THR A 272 -18.39 9.66 18.07
N LEU A 273 -17.64 8.67 18.57
CA LEU A 273 -16.19 8.63 18.38
C LEU A 273 -15.85 8.27 16.93
N ILE A 274 -16.55 7.31 16.36
CA ILE A 274 -16.41 6.88 14.95
C ILE A 274 -16.63 8.09 14.02
N GLU A 275 -17.72 8.84 14.22
CA GLU A 275 -18.01 10.03 13.42
C GLU A 275 -16.88 11.07 13.54
N LYS A 276 -16.42 11.36 14.76
CA LYS A 276 -15.31 12.30 14.97
C LYS A 276 -14.02 11.87 14.29
N LEU A 277 -13.66 10.58 14.39
CA LEU A 277 -12.46 10.03 13.77
C LEU A 277 -12.54 10.08 12.25
N THR A 278 -13.72 9.82 11.66
CA THR A 278 -13.95 9.93 10.22
C THR A 278 -13.79 11.38 9.75
N ILE A 279 -14.37 12.36 10.46
CA ILE A 279 -14.19 13.77 10.13
C ILE A 279 -12.71 14.21 10.22
N ILE A 280 -11.97 13.70 11.23
CA ILE A 280 -10.53 13.96 11.36
C ILE A 280 -9.77 13.34 10.18
N TYR A 281 -10.11 12.12 9.82
CA TYR A 281 -9.48 11.41 8.69
C TYR A 281 -9.70 12.15 7.36
N ASP A 282 -10.92 12.57 7.06
CA ASP A 282 -11.23 13.28 5.81
C ASP A 282 -10.39 14.58 5.67
N LYS A 283 -10.29 15.35 6.74
CA LYS A 283 -9.45 16.57 6.77
C LYS A 283 -7.96 16.23 6.67
N ASP A 284 -7.56 15.10 7.23
CA ASP A 284 -6.17 14.65 7.20
C ASP A 284 -5.74 14.21 5.78
N ILE A 285 -6.64 13.55 5.05
CA ILE A 285 -6.44 13.19 3.63
C ILE A 285 -6.26 14.46 2.77
N GLU A 286 -7.06 15.51 2.99
CA GLU A 286 -6.88 16.78 2.31
C GLU A 286 -5.51 17.42 2.61
N ALA A 287 -5.01 17.28 3.84
CA ALA A 287 -3.70 17.78 4.22
C ALA A 287 -2.57 17.01 3.52
N ILE A 288 -2.68 15.68 3.44
CA ILE A 288 -1.71 14.82 2.75
C ILE A 288 -1.62 15.16 1.26
N ALA A 289 -2.74 15.44 0.60
CA ALA A 289 -2.78 15.80 -0.82
C ALA A 289 -1.96 17.06 -1.16
N ARG A 290 -1.62 17.89 -0.15
CA ARG A 290 -0.84 19.13 -0.30
C ARG A 290 0.65 18.94 0.01
N ILE A 291 1.08 17.75 0.48
CA ILE A 291 2.48 17.49 0.82
C ILE A 291 3.30 17.32 -0.47
N PRO A 292 4.38 18.10 -0.68
CA PRO A 292 5.19 18.00 -1.89
C PRO A 292 5.74 16.59 -2.13
N LYS A 293 5.94 16.23 -3.41
CA LYS A 293 6.45 14.91 -3.84
C LYS A 293 5.69 13.70 -3.27
N THR A 294 4.43 13.94 -2.88
CA THR A 294 3.48 12.91 -2.43
C THR A 294 2.32 12.90 -3.40
N GLN A 295 2.18 11.80 -4.13
CA GLN A 295 1.03 11.57 -4.99
C GLN A 295 -0.01 10.80 -4.19
N LEU A 296 -1.16 11.41 -3.96
CA LEU A 296 -2.33 10.74 -3.38
C LEU A 296 -3.31 10.42 -4.51
N LEU A 297 -3.54 9.13 -4.73
CA LEU A 297 -4.53 8.67 -5.72
C LEU A 297 -5.92 8.70 -5.09
N LEU A 298 -6.80 9.48 -5.69
CA LEU A 298 -8.22 9.59 -5.33
C LEU A 298 -9.08 8.99 -6.43
N PRO A 299 -10.32 8.58 -6.11
CA PRO A 299 -11.28 8.02 -7.06
C PRO A 299 -11.65 8.92 -8.22
#